data_d309c822788a971ccd0e405159732253
#
_entry.id   d309c822788a971ccd0e405159732253
#
_cell.length_a   1.000
_cell.length_b   1.000
_cell.length_c   1.000
_cell.angle_alpha   90.00
_cell.angle_beta   90.00
_cell.angle_gamma   90.00
#
_symmetry.space_group_name_H-M   'P 1'
#
loop_
_entity.id
_entity.type
_entity.pdbx_description
1 polymer ?
#
loop_
_entity_poly.entity_id
_entity_poly.type
_entity_poly.pdbx_seq_one_letter_code
_entity_poly.pdbx_strand_id
1 'polypeptide(L)'
;MSTPTEAPAKGKGKAAVVAARPFVTGTRTLESEVYTQTVTQTTSTQALTPYEFQVDGYLSGALIRVTATTAGNAATVAFQPDAPFIGLQSVAFEDISGKQVLGPITGWQLYVLNRFGGFVYSSDIKGNSTYTATAGAGATGGSYRYVMRVPIQVRRRDGMGSLPNRNASATFKLKITLNTLAAVYSTAPTAAPSVNVQVEQHGWATSDNRDYKGSAVAPTPNGVGSLMYTDTETIQLSAGQFNQRMGTFGGLVRLLIFELRDSTGSRSQGETDWPSLFEVEIDKVKCFSRSTVTWDNLMSEDYDLNATAESVTAADTKINGVKVLHWLDDFGLQPGAENSFRYQPVTPSTAVQLIGTIGGAGAHTLSVTKNYLSPVNDDPRQLTGGR
;
A
#
# COMPACT_ATOMS: atom_id res chain seq x y z
N MET A 1 -60.09 40.66 -42.12
CA MET A 1 -59.06 41.05 -41.14
C MET A 1 -58.46 39.78 -40.58
N SER A 2 -57.30 39.37 -41.11
CA SER A 2 -56.58 38.19 -40.68
C SER A 2 -55.45 38.62 -39.74
N THR A 3 -55.47 38.14 -38.51
CA THR A 3 -54.44 38.36 -37.49
C THR A 3 -53.18 37.63 -37.85
N PRO A 4 -51.98 38.24 -37.70
CA PRO A 4 -50.71 37.55 -37.97
C PRO A 4 -50.41 36.56 -36.85
N THR A 5 -50.13 35.31 -37.19
CA THR A 5 -49.68 34.28 -36.27
C THR A 5 -48.19 34.57 -35.93
N GLU A 6 -47.96 34.86 -34.65
CA GLU A 6 -46.63 35.08 -34.09
C GLU A 6 -45.82 33.76 -34.10
N ALA A 7 -44.65 33.78 -34.71
CA ALA A 7 -43.76 32.63 -34.75
C ALA A 7 -43.19 32.31 -33.34
N PRO A 8 -43.03 31.04 -32.96
CA PRO A 8 -42.52 30.67 -31.64
C PRO A 8 -41.07 31.12 -31.53
N ALA A 9 -40.74 31.80 -30.43
CA ALA A 9 -39.42 32.24 -30.06
C ALA A 9 -38.46 31.01 -30.02
N LYS A 10 -37.40 31.04 -30.79
CA LYS A 10 -36.31 30.07 -30.71
C LYS A 10 -35.74 30.09 -29.32
N GLY A 11 -35.99 29.03 -28.54
CA GLY A 11 -35.39 28.80 -27.23
C GLY A 11 -33.87 28.87 -27.37
N LYS A 12 -33.25 29.78 -26.61
CA LYS A 12 -31.78 29.81 -26.45
C LYS A 12 -31.40 28.44 -25.88
N GLY A 13 -30.82 27.58 -26.73
CA GLY A 13 -30.23 26.31 -26.31
C GLY A 13 -29.24 26.61 -25.17
N LYS A 14 -29.43 25.99 -24.01
CA LYS A 14 -28.42 26.01 -22.95
C LYS A 14 -27.13 25.53 -23.59
N ALA A 15 -26.11 26.42 -23.63
CA ALA A 15 -24.78 26.01 -24.03
C ALA A 15 -24.38 24.78 -23.21
N ALA A 16 -24.02 23.71 -23.89
CA ALA A 16 -23.54 22.51 -23.22
C ALA A 16 -22.37 22.92 -22.33
N VAL A 17 -22.52 22.72 -21.03
CA VAL A 17 -21.42 22.96 -20.07
C VAL A 17 -20.34 21.95 -20.43
N VAL A 18 -19.28 22.43 -21.06
CA VAL A 18 -18.11 21.61 -21.35
C VAL A 18 -17.50 21.22 -20.01
N ALA A 19 -17.49 19.94 -19.69
CA ALA A 19 -16.89 19.45 -18.45
C ALA A 19 -15.40 19.85 -18.38
N ALA A 20 -14.98 20.36 -17.23
CA ALA A 20 -13.58 20.70 -17.00
C ALA A 20 -12.70 19.46 -17.21
N ARG A 21 -11.51 19.64 -17.78
CA ARG A 21 -10.54 18.58 -17.93
C ARG A 21 -10.02 18.11 -16.58
N PRO A 22 -9.48 16.89 -16.46
CA PRO A 22 -8.91 16.38 -15.21
C PRO A 22 -7.81 17.30 -14.65
N PHE A 23 -7.74 17.45 -13.35
CA PHE A 23 -6.77 18.26 -12.60
C PHE A 23 -5.32 18.09 -13.09
N VAL A 24 -4.91 16.86 -13.35
CA VAL A 24 -3.54 16.51 -13.77
C VAL A 24 -3.11 17.15 -15.10
N THR A 25 -4.06 17.63 -15.91
CA THR A 25 -3.76 18.29 -17.20
C THR A 25 -3.38 19.76 -17.04
N GLY A 26 -3.62 20.36 -15.87
CA GLY A 26 -3.30 21.77 -15.57
C GLY A 26 -2.37 21.94 -14.39
N THR A 27 -1.68 20.91 -13.98
CA THR A 27 -0.72 20.92 -12.88
C THR A 27 0.62 20.32 -13.29
N ARG A 28 1.58 20.31 -12.37
CA ARG A 28 2.92 19.73 -12.53
C ARG A 28 3.18 18.73 -11.41
N THR A 29 3.94 17.68 -11.67
CA THR A 29 4.49 16.81 -10.64
C THR A 29 5.58 17.52 -9.88
N LEU A 30 5.61 17.32 -8.58
CA LEU A 30 6.63 17.78 -7.66
C LEU A 30 7.31 16.58 -7.04
N GLU A 31 8.62 16.51 -7.18
CA GLU A 31 9.45 15.44 -6.63
C GLU A 31 10.67 16.10 -5.97
N SER A 32 10.91 15.75 -4.71
CA SER A 32 12.04 16.29 -3.95
C SER A 32 12.60 15.28 -2.97
N GLU A 33 13.92 15.08 -3.01
CA GLU A 33 14.65 14.28 -2.02
C GLU A 33 15.17 15.24 -0.94
N VAL A 34 14.54 15.21 0.23
CA VAL A 34 14.78 16.23 1.28
C VAL A 34 15.19 15.66 2.62
N TYR A 35 15.17 14.34 2.78
CA TYR A 35 15.53 13.70 4.03
C TYR A 35 16.56 12.59 3.80
N THR A 36 17.59 12.62 4.61
CA THR A 36 18.56 11.52 4.69
C THR A 36 19.03 11.38 6.14
N GLN A 37 19.03 10.16 6.64
CA GLN A 37 19.61 9.83 7.94
C GLN A 37 20.36 8.52 7.85
N THR A 38 21.57 8.51 8.40
CA THR A 38 22.44 7.32 8.46
C THR A 38 22.66 6.95 9.92
N VAL A 39 22.45 5.68 10.22
CA VAL A 39 22.68 5.11 11.56
C VAL A 39 23.34 3.75 11.45
N THR A 40 24.11 3.37 12.44
CA THR A 40 24.63 1.99 12.58
C THR A 40 23.52 1.13 13.19
N GLN A 41 23.14 0.06 12.51
CA GLN A 41 22.11 -0.86 13.00
C GLN A 41 22.62 -1.59 14.27
N THR A 42 21.76 -1.68 15.29
CA THR A 42 22.10 -2.25 16.60
C THR A 42 21.25 -3.48 16.91
N THR A 43 21.48 -4.05 18.10
CA THR A 43 20.65 -5.12 18.67
C THR A 43 19.32 -4.60 19.23
N SER A 44 19.14 -3.27 19.31
CA SER A 44 17.90 -2.61 19.72
C SER A 44 17.26 -1.89 18.55
N THR A 45 15.97 -1.67 18.61
CA THR A 45 15.22 -0.88 17.63
C THR A 45 15.60 0.60 17.74
N GLN A 46 15.61 1.30 16.60
CA GLN A 46 16.07 2.69 16.51
C GLN A 46 15.03 3.55 15.78
N ALA A 47 14.37 4.44 16.52
CA ALA A 47 13.50 5.43 15.92
C ALA A 47 14.34 6.50 15.20
N LEU A 48 14.03 6.75 13.93
CA LEU A 48 14.63 7.85 13.18
C LEU A 48 13.91 9.17 13.48
N THR A 49 14.56 10.28 13.18
CA THR A 49 13.92 11.59 13.25
C THR A 49 12.72 11.59 12.30
N PRO A 50 11.51 11.96 12.76
CA PRO A 50 10.35 12.02 11.88
C PRO A 50 10.59 12.97 10.70
N TYR A 51 10.26 12.52 9.50
CA TYR A 51 10.27 13.37 8.33
C TYR A 51 9.00 14.21 8.28
N GLU A 52 9.14 15.53 8.25
CA GLU A 52 8.04 16.47 8.04
C GLU A 52 7.97 16.84 6.55
N PHE A 53 6.81 16.58 5.93
CA PHE A 53 6.61 16.84 4.51
C PHE A 53 6.69 18.34 4.22
N GLN A 54 7.44 18.70 3.20
CA GLN A 54 7.51 20.10 2.71
C GLN A 54 6.14 20.54 2.20
N VAL A 55 5.75 21.73 2.63
CA VAL A 55 4.45 22.31 2.28
C VAL A 55 4.46 22.79 0.84
N ASP A 56 3.72 22.10 -0.02
CA ASP A 56 3.48 22.50 -1.40
C ASP A 56 2.28 21.72 -1.99
N GLY A 57 1.41 22.42 -2.73
CA GLY A 57 0.34 21.85 -3.53
C GLY A 57 -0.47 20.69 -2.91
N TYR A 58 -0.32 19.50 -3.47
CA TYR A 58 -1.02 18.28 -3.04
C TYR A 58 -0.03 17.13 -2.90
N LEU A 59 0.00 16.50 -1.73
CA LEU A 59 0.85 15.34 -1.45
C LEU A 59 0.26 14.10 -2.10
N SER A 60 1.05 13.39 -2.90
CA SER A 60 0.63 12.18 -3.62
C SER A 60 1.26 10.90 -3.08
N GLY A 61 2.38 11.00 -2.38
CA GLY A 61 3.08 9.85 -1.82
C GLY A 61 4.50 10.19 -1.40
N ALA A 62 5.23 9.17 -0.97
CA ALA A 62 6.67 9.26 -0.76
C ALA A 62 7.35 7.98 -1.23
N LEU A 63 8.64 8.05 -1.54
CA LEU A 63 9.52 6.90 -1.68
C LEU A 63 10.47 6.86 -0.50
N ILE A 64 10.60 5.67 0.10
CA ILE A 64 11.61 5.37 1.11
C ILE A 64 12.69 4.55 0.41
N ARG A 65 13.90 5.07 0.33
CA ARG A 65 15.08 4.34 -0.12
C ARG A 65 15.91 3.95 1.11
N VAL A 66 16.18 2.66 1.23
CA VAL A 66 17.01 2.11 2.30
C VAL A 66 18.26 1.48 1.68
N THR A 67 19.42 1.83 2.21
CA THR A 67 20.69 1.27 1.78
C THR A 67 21.49 0.89 3.02
N ALA A 68 21.82 -0.40 3.13
CA ALA A 68 22.68 -0.92 4.19
C ALA A 68 24.02 -1.33 3.58
N THR A 69 25.10 -0.85 4.16
CA THR A 69 26.47 -1.18 3.74
C THR A 69 27.21 -1.86 4.87
N THR A 70 27.99 -2.87 4.52
CA THR A 70 28.85 -3.61 5.45
C THR A 70 30.32 -3.45 5.07
N ALA A 71 31.21 -3.69 6.03
CA ALA A 71 32.65 -3.53 5.86
C ALA A 71 33.36 -4.87 6.08
N GLY A 72 33.35 -5.72 5.03
CA GLY A 72 34.07 -7.00 5.05
C GLY A 72 33.54 -8.04 6.04
N ASN A 73 33.28 -9.24 5.57
CA ASN A 73 32.76 -10.33 6.38
C ASN A 73 33.60 -11.59 6.17
N ALA A 74 34.17 -12.11 7.25
CA ALA A 74 34.86 -13.39 7.26
C ALA A 74 33.91 -14.58 7.33
N ALA A 75 32.69 -14.36 7.91
CA ALA A 75 31.67 -15.37 8.05
C ALA A 75 30.60 -15.27 6.93
N THR A 76 29.92 -16.38 6.66
CA THR A 76 28.79 -16.40 5.74
C THR A 76 27.59 -15.69 6.37
N VAL A 77 27.19 -14.59 5.76
CA VAL A 77 25.99 -13.82 6.17
C VAL A 77 24.74 -14.42 5.55
N ALA A 78 23.69 -14.59 6.35
CA ALA A 78 22.41 -15.07 5.89
C ALA A 78 21.27 -14.17 6.39
N PHE A 79 20.29 -13.96 5.52
CA PHE A 79 19.11 -13.14 5.80
C PHE A 79 17.98 -13.97 6.42
N GLN A 80 17.11 -13.30 7.20
CA GLN A 80 15.81 -13.81 7.58
C GLN A 80 14.84 -13.84 6.37
N PRO A 81 13.81 -14.69 6.37
CA PRO A 81 12.87 -14.81 5.23
C PRO A 81 12.19 -13.50 4.80
N ASP A 82 11.91 -12.60 5.75
CA ASP A 82 11.23 -11.31 5.48
C ASP A 82 12.22 -10.17 5.20
N ALA A 83 13.51 -10.47 5.22
CA ALA A 83 14.54 -9.49 4.92
C ALA A 83 14.61 -9.20 3.40
N PRO A 84 15.14 -8.03 3.03
CA PRO A 84 15.64 -6.96 3.90
C PRO A 84 14.54 -6.01 4.39
N PHE A 85 13.30 -6.19 3.93
CA PHE A 85 12.19 -5.26 4.19
C PHE A 85 11.84 -5.16 5.68
N ILE A 86 11.92 -6.27 6.42
CA ILE A 86 11.68 -6.29 7.88
C ILE A 86 12.68 -5.42 8.65
N GLY A 87 13.75 -4.95 8.01
CA GLY A 87 14.68 -3.97 8.56
C GLY A 87 14.03 -2.65 8.96
N LEU A 88 12.86 -2.35 8.41
CA LEU A 88 11.96 -1.33 8.95
C LEU A 88 10.97 -2.00 9.90
N GLN A 89 11.14 -1.79 11.22
CA GLN A 89 10.24 -2.32 12.24
C GLN A 89 8.85 -1.70 12.10
N SER A 90 8.80 -0.39 11.90
CA SER A 90 7.55 0.32 11.67
C SER A 90 7.72 1.48 10.69
N VAL A 91 6.70 1.65 9.88
CA VAL A 91 6.48 2.82 9.01
C VAL A 91 5.09 3.34 9.31
N ALA A 92 4.99 4.62 9.66
CA ALA A 92 3.71 5.26 9.94
C ALA A 92 3.65 6.63 9.26
N PHE A 93 2.56 6.89 8.54
CA PHE A 93 2.24 8.20 8.00
C PHE A 93 1.09 8.82 8.79
N GLU A 94 1.32 10.01 9.31
CA GLU A 94 0.38 10.75 10.13
C GLU A 94 -0.14 11.99 9.42
N ASP A 95 -1.40 12.27 9.60
CA ASP A 95 -2.01 13.51 9.14
C ASP A 95 -1.59 14.71 10.04
N ILE A 96 -2.06 15.90 9.67
CA ILE A 96 -1.77 17.14 10.38
C ILE A 96 -2.32 17.18 11.81
N SER A 97 -3.25 16.29 12.18
CA SER A 97 -3.79 16.15 13.54
C SER A 97 -3.03 15.13 14.37
N GLY A 98 -2.06 14.43 13.78
CA GLY A 98 -1.33 13.32 14.38
C GLY A 98 -2.05 11.98 14.31
N LYS A 99 -3.18 11.90 13.58
CA LYS A 99 -3.87 10.62 13.34
C LYS A 99 -3.12 9.81 12.29
N GLN A 100 -2.93 8.54 12.57
CA GLN A 100 -2.30 7.62 11.63
C GLN A 100 -3.23 7.32 10.46
N VAL A 101 -2.74 7.56 9.24
CA VAL A 101 -3.41 7.23 7.99
C VAL A 101 -2.83 5.93 7.43
N LEU A 102 -1.51 5.75 7.51
CA LEU A 102 -0.85 4.50 7.22
C LEU A 102 -0.10 4.03 8.46
N GLY A 103 -0.35 2.79 8.84
CA GLY A 103 0.39 2.09 9.88
C GLY A 103 0.02 2.44 11.32
N PRO A 104 0.91 2.08 12.28
CA PRO A 104 2.24 1.50 12.04
C PRO A 104 2.18 0.11 11.39
N ILE A 105 2.86 -0.05 10.26
CA ILE A 105 3.04 -1.33 9.59
C ILE A 105 4.53 -1.63 9.46
N THR A 106 4.89 -2.90 9.40
CA THR A 106 6.29 -3.30 9.18
C THR A 106 6.72 -3.01 7.74
N GLY A 107 8.02 -2.90 7.52
CA GLY A 107 8.55 -2.77 6.16
C GLY A 107 8.20 -3.98 5.28
N TRP A 108 8.07 -5.17 5.88
CA TRP A 108 7.56 -6.35 5.19
C TRP A 108 6.11 -6.16 4.72
N GLN A 109 5.22 -5.71 5.59
CA GLN A 109 3.83 -5.42 5.24
C GLN A 109 3.73 -4.31 4.18
N LEU A 110 4.58 -3.29 4.27
CA LEU A 110 4.66 -2.24 3.23
C LEU A 110 5.13 -2.82 1.90
N TYR A 111 6.11 -3.74 1.90
CA TYR A 111 6.54 -4.44 0.68
C TYR A 111 5.39 -5.25 0.06
N VAL A 112 4.68 -6.03 0.85
CA VAL A 112 3.53 -6.83 0.39
C VAL A 112 2.42 -5.92 -0.14
N LEU A 113 2.14 -4.81 0.55
CA LEU A 113 1.19 -3.79 0.09
C LEU A 113 1.63 -3.17 -1.25
N ASN A 114 2.91 -2.86 -1.42
CA ASN A 114 3.44 -2.34 -2.69
C ASN A 114 3.29 -3.36 -3.82
N ARG A 115 3.54 -4.64 -3.54
CA ARG A 115 3.47 -5.70 -4.53
C ARG A 115 2.04 -5.97 -5.00
N PHE A 116 1.09 -6.06 -4.07
CA PHE A 116 -0.27 -6.49 -4.35
C PHE A 116 -1.29 -5.35 -4.40
N GLY A 117 -0.94 -4.17 -3.95
CA GLY A 117 -1.86 -3.03 -3.86
C GLY A 117 -1.96 -2.14 -5.11
N GLY A 118 -1.27 -2.48 -6.20
CA GLY A 118 -1.31 -1.70 -7.45
C GLY A 118 -0.58 -0.36 -7.42
N PHE A 119 0.32 -0.17 -6.48
CA PHE A 119 1.05 1.10 -6.32
C PHE A 119 2.35 1.18 -7.12
N VAL A 120 2.83 0.07 -7.66
CA VAL A 120 4.05 -0.01 -8.48
C VAL A 120 3.76 -0.65 -9.83
N TYR A 121 4.56 -0.32 -10.85
CA TYR A 121 4.39 -0.88 -12.19
C TYR A 121 4.95 -2.31 -12.30
N SER A 122 5.96 -2.64 -11.50
CA SER A 122 6.52 -3.98 -11.43
C SER A 122 5.74 -4.81 -10.41
N SER A 123 5.51 -6.08 -10.70
CA SER A 123 4.89 -7.01 -9.76
C SER A 123 5.76 -7.27 -8.53
N ASP A 124 7.08 -7.06 -8.62
CA ASP A 124 8.01 -7.25 -7.50
C ASP A 124 9.11 -6.18 -7.48
N ILE A 125 9.25 -5.51 -6.34
CA ILE A 125 10.33 -4.54 -6.07
C ILE A 125 11.70 -5.21 -6.22
N LYS A 126 11.83 -6.48 -5.89
CA LYS A 126 13.07 -7.26 -6.06
C LYS A 126 13.49 -7.41 -7.52
N GLY A 127 12.56 -7.28 -8.47
CA GLY A 127 12.85 -7.24 -9.91
C GLY A 127 13.41 -5.90 -10.40
N ASN A 128 13.44 -4.87 -9.56
CA ASN A 128 13.95 -3.56 -9.93
C ASN A 128 15.50 -3.56 -9.93
N SER A 129 16.12 -2.92 -10.91
CA SER A 129 17.56 -2.75 -11.02
C SER A 129 18.22 -2.05 -9.82
N THR A 130 17.42 -1.35 -9.00
CA THR A 130 17.90 -0.71 -7.77
C THR A 130 17.91 -1.65 -6.57
N TYR A 131 17.26 -2.81 -6.64
CA TYR A 131 17.25 -3.79 -5.56
C TYR A 131 18.55 -4.57 -5.50
N THR A 132 19.08 -4.71 -4.31
CA THR A 132 20.20 -5.62 -4.02
C THR A 132 20.02 -6.21 -2.64
N ALA A 133 20.34 -7.51 -2.47
CA ALA A 133 20.51 -8.15 -1.18
C ALA A 133 21.62 -9.22 -1.35
N THR A 134 22.75 -9.02 -0.71
CA THR A 134 23.94 -9.85 -0.90
C THR A 134 24.15 -10.71 0.34
N ALA A 135 23.88 -12.01 0.21
CA ALA A 135 24.23 -13.01 1.23
C ALA A 135 25.67 -13.50 1.03
N GLY A 136 26.19 -14.24 2.00
CA GLY A 136 27.50 -14.87 1.89
C GLY A 136 28.63 -14.08 2.57
N ALA A 137 29.85 -14.56 2.38
CA ALA A 137 31.05 -13.92 2.87
C ALA A 137 31.55 -12.82 1.92
N GLY A 138 32.51 -12.03 2.36
CA GLY A 138 33.18 -11.01 1.56
C GLY A 138 32.78 -9.57 1.91
N ALA A 139 33.28 -8.61 1.15
CA ALA A 139 33.17 -7.19 1.46
C ALA A 139 31.73 -6.67 1.46
N THR A 140 30.84 -7.26 0.66
CA THR A 140 29.46 -6.82 0.49
C THR A 140 28.43 -7.75 1.14
N GLY A 141 28.88 -8.85 1.77
CA GLY A 141 27.99 -9.79 2.46
C GLY A 141 27.17 -9.09 3.56
N GLY A 142 25.85 -9.19 3.50
CA GLY A 142 24.92 -8.50 4.36
C GLY A 142 24.47 -7.11 3.89
N SER A 143 25.05 -6.60 2.80
CA SER A 143 24.58 -5.33 2.21
C SER A 143 23.27 -5.51 1.47
N TYR A 144 22.41 -4.50 1.55
CA TYR A 144 21.14 -4.48 0.79
C TYR A 144 20.72 -3.06 0.41
N ARG A 145 19.90 -2.96 -0.62
CA ARG A 145 19.28 -1.72 -1.06
C ARG A 145 17.90 -2.01 -1.65
N TYR A 146 16.93 -1.19 -1.30
CA TYR A 146 15.59 -1.23 -1.89
C TYR A 146 14.91 0.14 -1.83
N VAL A 147 13.87 0.29 -2.66
CA VAL A 147 13.00 1.45 -2.67
C VAL A 147 11.55 0.98 -2.53
N MET A 148 10.83 1.57 -1.59
CA MET A 148 9.40 1.29 -1.39
C MET A 148 8.59 2.58 -1.45
N ARG A 149 7.36 2.47 -1.93
CA ARG A 149 6.41 3.58 -1.95
C ARG A 149 5.57 3.57 -0.68
N VAL A 150 5.43 4.75 -0.08
CA VAL A 150 4.38 5.06 0.90
C VAL A 150 3.21 5.60 0.09
N PRO A 151 2.14 4.81 -0.12
CA PRO A 151 1.04 5.23 -0.96
C PRO A 151 0.15 6.21 -0.18
N ILE A 152 -0.16 7.35 -0.77
CA ILE A 152 -1.09 8.34 -0.24
C ILE A 152 -2.24 8.52 -1.22
N GLN A 153 -1.95 8.91 -2.46
CA GLN A 153 -2.99 8.93 -3.50
C GLN A 153 -3.41 7.52 -3.90
N VAL A 154 -4.67 7.36 -4.23
CA VAL A 154 -5.24 6.08 -4.66
C VAL A 154 -4.89 5.76 -6.10
N ARG A 155 -5.09 6.73 -7.00
CA ARG A 155 -4.81 6.59 -8.43
C ARG A 155 -3.86 7.66 -8.94
N ARG A 156 -2.80 7.21 -9.61
CA ARG A 156 -1.82 8.12 -10.24
C ARG A 156 -2.36 8.83 -11.47
N ARG A 157 -3.30 8.22 -12.18
CA ARG A 157 -3.83 8.72 -13.45
C ARG A 157 -4.48 10.10 -13.33
N ASP A 158 -5.20 10.35 -12.26
CA ASP A 158 -5.98 11.58 -12.04
C ASP A 158 -5.66 12.29 -10.72
N GLY A 159 -4.67 11.77 -9.98
CA GLY A 159 -4.30 12.32 -8.68
C GLY A 159 -5.32 12.06 -7.58
N MET A 160 -6.27 11.12 -7.80
CA MET A 160 -7.35 10.85 -6.85
C MET A 160 -6.80 10.49 -5.48
N GLY A 161 -7.35 11.15 -4.44
CA GLY A 161 -6.95 10.95 -3.05
C GLY A 161 -5.66 11.66 -2.65
N SER A 162 -5.08 12.51 -3.52
CA SER A 162 -3.98 13.38 -3.11
C SER A 162 -4.42 14.37 -2.04
N LEU A 163 -3.58 14.56 -1.02
CA LEU A 163 -3.93 15.35 0.15
C LEU A 163 -3.50 16.81 0.00
N PRO A 164 -4.35 17.79 0.32
CA PRO A 164 -3.95 19.19 0.34
C PRO A 164 -2.78 19.40 1.32
N ASN A 165 -1.67 19.93 0.84
CA ASN A 165 -0.45 20.12 1.63
C ASN A 165 0.01 21.58 1.55
N ARG A 166 -0.84 22.52 2.03
CA ARG A 166 -0.63 23.95 1.94
C ARG A 166 -0.55 24.66 3.30
N ASN A 167 -0.68 23.93 4.40
CA ASN A 167 -0.67 24.51 5.73
C ASN A 167 0.73 24.46 6.33
N ALA A 168 1.41 25.58 6.42
CA ALA A 168 2.73 25.69 7.01
C ALA A 168 2.75 25.51 8.53
N SER A 169 1.60 25.66 9.20
CA SER A 169 1.50 25.53 10.67
C SER A 169 1.28 24.09 11.15
N ALA A 170 0.94 23.17 10.23
CA ALA A 170 0.70 21.77 10.57
C ALA A 170 1.05 20.89 9.36
N THR A 171 2.09 20.08 9.52
CA THR A 171 2.65 19.26 8.46
C THR A 171 2.29 17.79 8.63
N PHE A 172 2.18 17.08 7.51
CA PHE A 172 2.15 15.62 7.52
C PHE A 172 3.50 15.08 7.99
N LYS A 173 3.51 13.91 8.62
CA LYS A 173 4.74 13.29 9.17
C LYS A 173 4.86 11.85 8.73
N LEU A 174 6.09 11.46 8.39
CA LEU A 174 6.46 10.08 8.18
C LEU A 174 7.42 9.65 9.29
N LYS A 175 7.02 8.65 10.07
CA LYS A 175 7.81 8.08 11.15
C LYS A 175 8.34 6.72 10.73
N ILE A 176 9.62 6.50 10.93
CA ILE A 176 10.30 5.26 10.57
C ILE A 176 11.09 4.79 11.79
N THR A 177 10.96 3.51 12.10
CA THR A 177 11.76 2.85 13.14
C THR A 177 12.51 1.68 12.50
N LEU A 178 13.82 1.63 12.67
CA LEU A 178 14.64 0.51 12.23
C LEU A 178 14.52 -0.66 13.20
N ASN A 179 14.56 -1.86 12.65
CA ASN A 179 14.54 -3.10 13.41
C ASN A 179 15.94 -3.51 13.87
N THR A 180 16.00 -4.50 14.72
CA THR A 180 17.22 -5.07 15.25
C THR A 180 18.00 -5.84 14.18
N LEU A 181 19.30 -6.04 14.38
CA LEU A 181 20.13 -6.91 13.53
C LEU A 181 19.55 -8.32 13.40
N ALA A 182 19.11 -8.93 14.51
CA ALA A 182 18.57 -10.29 14.52
C ALA A 182 17.26 -10.44 13.73
N ALA A 183 16.51 -9.35 13.56
CA ALA A 183 15.29 -9.38 12.74
C ALA A 183 15.63 -9.43 11.24
N VAL A 184 16.77 -8.89 10.82
CA VAL A 184 17.19 -8.85 9.41
C VAL A 184 18.04 -10.06 9.05
N TYR A 185 18.90 -10.51 9.94
CA TYR A 185 19.88 -11.56 9.66
C TYR A 185 19.66 -12.78 10.55
N SER A 186 19.61 -13.94 9.94
CA SER A 186 19.76 -15.23 10.65
C SER A 186 21.21 -15.51 11.02
N THR A 187 22.16 -15.03 10.19
CA THR A 187 23.59 -14.94 10.53
C THR A 187 24.05 -13.52 10.21
N ALA A 188 24.33 -12.75 11.26
CA ALA A 188 24.66 -11.34 11.12
C ALA A 188 26.06 -11.12 10.53
N PRO A 189 26.31 -9.99 9.84
CA PRO A 189 27.63 -9.58 9.41
C PRO A 189 28.56 -9.34 10.62
N THR A 190 29.85 -9.51 10.42
CA THR A 190 30.89 -9.32 11.46
C THR A 190 30.88 -7.89 12.02
N ALA A 191 30.70 -6.90 11.16
CA ALA A 191 30.52 -5.51 11.54
C ALA A 191 29.05 -5.10 11.30
N ALA A 192 28.47 -4.41 12.27
CA ALA A 192 27.10 -3.91 12.15
C ALA A 192 26.96 -3.01 10.91
N PRO A 193 25.90 -3.19 10.08
CA PRO A 193 25.71 -2.40 8.88
C PRO A 193 25.47 -0.92 9.19
N SER A 194 25.99 -0.04 8.35
CA SER A 194 25.57 1.35 8.28
C SER A 194 24.33 1.43 7.39
N VAL A 195 23.20 1.83 7.96
CA VAL A 195 21.91 1.94 7.28
C VAL A 195 21.61 3.40 6.99
N ASN A 196 21.51 3.75 5.71
CA ASN A 196 21.08 5.05 5.23
C ASN A 196 19.62 4.95 4.78
N VAL A 197 18.78 5.81 5.32
CA VAL A 197 17.35 5.96 4.94
C VAL A 197 17.18 7.33 4.33
N GLN A 198 16.63 7.35 3.12
CA GLN A 198 16.30 8.58 2.37
C GLN A 198 14.81 8.58 2.06
N VAL A 199 14.20 9.76 2.14
CA VAL A 199 12.80 9.96 1.78
C VAL A 199 12.70 10.99 0.68
N GLU A 200 12.03 10.61 -0.40
CA GLU A 200 11.67 11.46 -1.52
C GLU A 200 10.17 11.72 -1.47
N GLN A 201 9.80 12.99 -1.42
CA GLN A 201 8.41 13.44 -1.42
C GLN A 201 7.89 13.55 -2.84
N HIS A 202 6.67 13.07 -3.08
CA HIS A 202 5.97 13.19 -4.34
C HIS A 202 4.67 13.97 -4.17
N GLY A 203 4.39 14.87 -5.11
CA GLY A 203 3.21 15.72 -5.06
C GLY A 203 2.78 16.26 -6.41
N TRP A 204 1.75 17.08 -6.36
CA TRP A 204 1.23 17.86 -7.47
C TRP A 204 1.22 19.35 -7.09
N ALA A 205 1.69 20.19 -7.99
CA ALA A 205 1.56 21.64 -7.83
C ALA A 205 0.09 22.07 -7.86
N THR A 206 -0.16 23.29 -7.44
CA THR A 206 -1.48 23.92 -7.62
C THR A 206 -1.83 24.00 -9.11
N SER A 207 -3.08 23.73 -9.47
CA SER A 207 -3.55 23.84 -10.85
C SER A 207 -3.62 25.30 -11.30
N ASP A 208 -3.19 25.57 -12.54
CA ASP A 208 -3.37 26.85 -13.20
C ASP A 208 -4.82 27.09 -13.68
N ASN A 209 -5.75 26.16 -13.39
CA ASN A 209 -7.15 26.12 -13.83
C ASN A 209 -7.35 26.12 -15.35
N ARG A 210 -6.26 26.03 -16.12
CA ARG A 210 -6.25 25.91 -17.57
C ARG A 210 -5.16 24.94 -18.02
N ASP A 211 -5.43 24.22 -19.10
CA ASP A 211 -4.42 23.41 -19.78
C ASP A 211 -3.59 24.24 -20.77
N TYR A 212 -2.62 23.61 -21.41
CA TYR A 212 -1.73 24.24 -22.40
C TYR A 212 -2.48 24.77 -23.64
N LYS A 213 -3.73 24.40 -23.86
CA LYS A 213 -4.63 24.94 -24.93
C LYS A 213 -5.60 25.97 -24.41
N GLY A 214 -5.52 26.36 -23.12
CA GLY A 214 -6.42 27.32 -22.48
C GLY A 214 -7.79 26.76 -22.09
N SER A 215 -8.02 25.44 -22.22
CA SER A 215 -9.27 24.80 -21.80
C SER A 215 -9.36 24.76 -20.28
N ALA A 216 -10.57 24.87 -19.72
CA ALA A 216 -10.80 24.81 -18.30
C ALA A 216 -10.38 23.45 -17.71
N VAL A 217 -9.68 23.47 -16.59
CA VAL A 217 -9.20 22.30 -15.84
C VAL A 217 -9.78 22.34 -14.42
N ALA A 218 -10.04 21.18 -13.85
CA ALA A 218 -10.48 21.07 -12.46
C ALA A 218 -9.42 21.68 -11.51
N PRO A 219 -9.82 22.52 -10.54
CA PRO A 219 -8.88 23.22 -9.65
C PRO A 219 -8.24 22.29 -8.61
N THR A 220 -8.85 21.12 -8.37
CA THR A 220 -8.42 20.16 -7.35
C THR A 220 -8.42 18.73 -7.91
N PRO A 221 -7.61 17.82 -7.36
CA PRO A 221 -7.71 16.40 -7.66
C PRO A 221 -9.09 15.84 -7.33
N ASN A 222 -9.50 14.80 -8.03
CA ASN A 222 -10.71 14.07 -7.68
C ASN A 222 -10.59 13.46 -6.28
N GLY A 223 -11.69 13.43 -5.52
CA GLY A 223 -11.70 12.87 -4.18
C GLY A 223 -10.72 13.53 -3.21
N VAL A 224 -10.38 14.81 -3.44
CA VAL A 224 -9.52 15.59 -2.54
C VAL A 224 -10.09 15.54 -1.12
N GLY A 225 -9.21 15.25 -0.13
CA GLY A 225 -9.60 15.05 1.26
C GLY A 225 -10.04 13.61 1.61
N SER A 226 -10.21 12.72 0.62
CA SER A 226 -10.38 11.29 0.90
C SER A 226 -9.06 10.71 1.40
N LEU A 227 -9.12 9.99 2.52
CA LEU A 227 -7.96 9.36 3.12
C LEU A 227 -7.93 7.86 2.79
N MET A 228 -6.77 7.38 2.34
CA MET A 228 -6.54 5.96 2.14
C MET A 228 -5.86 5.38 3.37
N TYR A 229 -6.64 4.73 4.22
CA TYR A 229 -6.13 4.09 5.42
C TYR A 229 -5.48 2.74 5.12
N THR A 230 -4.40 2.48 5.84
CA THR A 230 -3.78 1.16 5.89
C THR A 230 -3.41 0.86 7.33
N ASP A 231 -3.97 -0.20 7.87
CA ASP A 231 -3.64 -0.70 9.19
C ASP A 231 -3.53 -2.23 9.20
N THR A 232 -2.92 -2.80 10.22
CA THR A 232 -2.78 -4.23 10.39
C THR A 232 -3.39 -4.67 11.71
N GLU A 233 -4.22 -5.68 11.64
CA GLU A 233 -4.77 -6.39 12.79
C GLU A 233 -4.11 -7.76 12.92
N THR A 234 -3.74 -8.13 14.13
CA THR A 234 -3.12 -9.43 14.43
C THR A 234 -4.07 -10.28 15.27
N ILE A 235 -4.37 -11.47 14.78
CA ILE A 235 -5.31 -12.42 15.37
C ILE A 235 -4.54 -13.67 15.76
N GLN A 236 -4.65 -14.10 17.01
CA GLN A 236 -4.10 -15.38 17.45
C GLN A 236 -5.10 -16.49 17.20
N LEU A 237 -4.67 -17.52 16.49
CA LEU A 237 -5.48 -18.68 16.14
C LEU A 237 -4.87 -19.94 16.75
N SER A 238 -5.72 -20.83 17.24
CA SER A 238 -5.34 -22.19 17.61
C SER A 238 -5.61 -23.14 16.46
N ALA A 239 -4.97 -24.31 16.47
CA ALA A 239 -5.33 -25.40 15.57
C ALA A 239 -6.82 -25.74 15.71
N GLY A 240 -7.47 -26.05 14.60
CA GLY A 240 -8.89 -26.36 14.53
C GLY A 240 -9.74 -25.25 13.93
N GLN A 241 -11.05 -25.37 14.08
CA GLN A 241 -12.01 -24.44 13.51
C GLN A 241 -11.96 -23.08 14.22
N PHE A 242 -12.01 -22.01 13.46
CA PHE A 242 -12.13 -20.64 13.97
C PHE A 242 -13.27 -19.89 13.27
N ASN A 243 -13.86 -18.97 14.00
CA ASN A 243 -14.77 -17.94 13.50
C ASN A 243 -14.40 -16.65 14.23
N GLN A 244 -13.60 -15.84 13.57
CA GLN A 244 -12.98 -14.65 14.17
C GLN A 244 -13.56 -13.39 13.58
N ARG A 245 -14.12 -12.53 14.43
CA ARG A 245 -14.57 -11.20 14.04
C ARG A 245 -13.36 -10.28 13.96
N MET A 246 -13.24 -9.56 12.85
CA MET A 246 -12.26 -8.50 12.70
C MET A 246 -12.65 -7.27 13.54
N GLY A 247 -11.65 -6.49 13.94
CA GLY A 247 -11.83 -5.21 14.59
C GLY A 247 -12.63 -4.24 13.73
N THR A 248 -13.29 -3.31 14.39
CA THR A 248 -14.17 -2.33 13.73
C THR A 248 -13.37 -1.39 12.82
N PHE A 249 -13.79 -1.28 11.58
CA PHE A 249 -13.29 -0.29 10.63
C PHE A 249 -14.44 0.14 9.69
N GLY A 250 -14.27 1.23 8.94
CA GLY A 250 -15.33 1.70 8.05
C GLY A 250 -14.77 2.46 6.87
N GLY A 251 -15.39 2.28 5.72
CA GLY A 251 -15.02 2.91 4.47
C GLY A 251 -15.21 1.98 3.28
N LEU A 252 -14.52 2.27 2.20
CA LEU A 252 -14.52 1.49 0.96
C LEU A 252 -13.25 0.62 0.92
N VAL A 253 -13.40 -0.67 1.18
CA VAL A 253 -12.27 -1.62 1.23
C VAL A 253 -11.77 -1.86 -0.19
N ARG A 254 -10.47 -1.63 -0.40
CA ARG A 254 -9.76 -1.92 -1.65
C ARG A 254 -9.21 -3.34 -1.64
N LEU A 255 -8.53 -3.71 -0.55
CA LEU A 255 -7.94 -5.03 -0.41
C LEU A 255 -7.73 -5.41 1.07
N LEU A 256 -7.70 -6.71 1.30
CA LEU A 256 -7.27 -7.36 2.53
C LEU A 256 -6.10 -8.29 2.19
N ILE A 257 -4.99 -8.15 2.91
CA ILE A 257 -3.83 -9.02 2.78
C ILE A 257 -3.75 -9.85 4.05
N PHE A 258 -3.79 -11.15 3.89
CA PHE A 258 -3.71 -12.13 4.97
C PHE A 258 -2.32 -12.73 5.00
N GLU A 259 -1.70 -12.75 6.15
CA GLU A 259 -0.40 -13.37 6.39
C GLU A 259 -0.51 -14.33 7.57
N LEU A 260 -0.30 -15.62 7.32
CA LEU A 260 -0.35 -16.65 8.34
C LEU A 260 1.07 -17.04 8.75
N ARG A 261 1.33 -17.02 10.06
CA ARG A 261 2.58 -17.47 10.68
C ARG A 261 2.31 -18.60 11.66
N ASP A 262 3.23 -19.54 11.69
CA ASP A 262 3.22 -20.63 12.65
C ASP A 262 3.71 -20.18 14.06
N SER A 263 3.77 -21.12 14.97
CA SER A 263 4.22 -20.89 16.36
C SER A 263 5.68 -20.47 16.48
N THR A 264 6.49 -20.66 15.44
CA THR A 264 7.89 -20.20 15.40
C THR A 264 8.02 -18.78 14.86
N GLY A 265 6.93 -18.18 14.37
CA GLY A 265 6.89 -16.90 13.71
C GLY A 265 7.25 -16.95 12.23
N SER A 266 7.49 -18.15 11.68
CA SER A 266 7.74 -18.35 10.25
C SER A 266 6.44 -18.28 9.47
N ARG A 267 6.49 -17.72 8.25
CA ARG A 267 5.31 -17.70 7.38
C ARG A 267 4.93 -19.13 6.97
N SER A 268 3.69 -19.49 7.28
CA SER A 268 3.17 -20.83 7.02
C SER A 268 2.96 -21.04 5.53
N GLN A 269 3.54 -22.13 5.04
CA GLN A 269 3.48 -22.51 3.64
C GLN A 269 2.50 -23.63 3.42
N GLY A 270 1.66 -23.48 2.40
CA GLY A 270 0.91 -24.57 1.85
C GLY A 270 -0.40 -24.89 2.57
N GLU A 271 -1.00 -25.96 2.11
CA GLU A 271 -2.35 -26.40 2.43
C GLU A 271 -2.49 -27.03 3.82
N THR A 272 -1.36 -27.35 4.47
CA THR A 272 -1.37 -28.01 5.78
C THR A 272 -1.75 -27.05 6.92
N ASP A 273 -1.36 -25.78 6.82
CA ASP A 273 -1.63 -24.78 7.84
C ASP A 273 -2.80 -23.88 7.46
N TRP A 274 -2.84 -23.44 6.20
CA TRP A 274 -3.97 -22.66 5.70
C TRP A 274 -5.25 -23.47 5.69
N PRO A 275 -6.40 -22.88 6.02
CA PRO A 275 -7.69 -23.54 5.89
C PRO A 275 -7.90 -24.12 4.50
N SER A 276 -8.34 -25.39 4.42
CA SER A 276 -8.73 -25.98 3.14
C SER A 276 -9.85 -25.20 2.45
N LEU A 277 -10.71 -24.55 3.26
CA LEU A 277 -11.69 -23.56 2.85
C LEU A 277 -11.58 -22.34 3.75
N PHE A 278 -11.31 -21.17 3.15
CA PHE A 278 -11.29 -19.89 3.85
C PHE A 278 -12.48 -19.05 3.42
N GLU A 279 -13.17 -18.47 4.37
CA GLU A 279 -14.40 -17.72 4.14
C GLU A 279 -14.31 -16.33 4.78
N VAL A 280 -14.86 -15.33 4.08
CA VAL A 280 -15.09 -13.99 4.62
C VAL A 280 -16.57 -13.69 4.53
N GLU A 281 -17.18 -13.41 5.68
CA GLU A 281 -18.57 -13.00 5.80
C GLU A 281 -18.64 -11.52 6.17
N ILE A 282 -19.53 -10.79 5.50
CA ILE A 282 -19.85 -9.40 5.81
C ILE A 282 -21.34 -9.34 6.14
N ASP A 283 -21.68 -8.96 7.38
CA ASP A 283 -23.04 -8.96 7.92
C ASP A 283 -23.79 -10.29 7.69
N LYS A 284 -23.10 -11.42 7.95
CA LYS A 284 -23.59 -12.78 7.74
C LYS A 284 -23.84 -13.16 6.26
N VAL A 285 -23.42 -12.31 5.34
CA VAL A 285 -23.41 -12.66 3.92
C VAL A 285 -22.00 -13.16 3.56
N LYS A 286 -21.92 -14.37 3.04
CA LYS A 286 -20.68 -14.95 2.59
C LYS A 286 -20.24 -14.29 1.30
N CYS A 287 -19.32 -13.32 1.40
CA CYS A 287 -18.80 -12.55 0.27
C CYS A 287 -17.64 -13.25 -0.43
N PHE A 288 -16.95 -14.13 0.29
CA PHE A 288 -15.79 -14.86 -0.21
C PHE A 288 -15.77 -16.26 0.42
N SER A 289 -15.58 -17.30 -0.40
CA SER A 289 -15.42 -18.67 0.04
C SER A 289 -14.59 -19.41 -0.99
N ARG A 290 -13.35 -19.74 -0.65
CA ARG A 290 -12.42 -20.39 -1.59
C ARG A 290 -11.54 -21.41 -0.91
N SER A 291 -11.22 -22.46 -1.63
CA SER A 291 -10.15 -23.37 -1.22
C SER A 291 -8.79 -22.68 -1.37
N THR A 292 -7.84 -23.08 -0.55
CA THR A 292 -6.46 -22.59 -0.61
C THR A 292 -5.84 -22.78 -2.00
N VAL A 293 -6.06 -23.95 -2.62
CA VAL A 293 -5.56 -24.25 -3.97
C VAL A 293 -6.13 -23.31 -5.02
N THR A 294 -7.45 -23.12 -5.00
CA THR A 294 -8.10 -22.19 -5.94
C THR A 294 -7.62 -20.76 -5.73
N TRP A 295 -7.41 -20.36 -4.47
CA TRP A 295 -6.93 -19.02 -4.17
C TRP A 295 -5.50 -18.81 -4.67
N ASP A 296 -4.61 -19.79 -4.48
CA ASP A 296 -3.24 -19.73 -5.01
C ASP A 296 -3.20 -19.65 -6.54
N ASN A 297 -4.08 -20.40 -7.21
CA ASN A 297 -4.20 -20.33 -8.67
C ASN A 297 -4.61 -18.92 -9.12
N LEU A 298 -5.65 -18.35 -8.50
CA LEU A 298 -6.10 -16.99 -8.83
C LEU A 298 -5.03 -15.92 -8.53
N MET A 299 -4.33 -16.05 -7.41
CA MET A 299 -3.18 -15.17 -7.13
C MET A 299 -2.06 -15.32 -8.17
N SER A 300 -1.85 -16.52 -8.67
CA SER A 300 -0.87 -16.76 -9.74
C SER A 300 -1.30 -16.11 -11.05
N GLU A 301 -2.58 -16.16 -11.39
CA GLU A 301 -3.13 -15.48 -12.57
C GLU A 301 -3.09 -13.95 -12.43
N ASP A 302 -3.51 -13.41 -11.27
CA ASP A 302 -3.61 -11.96 -11.06
C ASP A 302 -2.23 -11.28 -10.92
N TYR A 303 -1.23 -11.99 -10.37
CA TYR A 303 0.05 -11.42 -9.98
C TYR A 303 1.28 -12.11 -10.59
N ASP A 304 1.08 -13.00 -11.56
CA ASP A 304 2.14 -13.78 -12.24
C ASP A 304 3.06 -14.53 -11.27
N LEU A 305 2.46 -15.20 -10.27
CA LEU A 305 3.18 -15.98 -9.26
C LEU A 305 3.46 -17.39 -9.77
N ASN A 306 4.57 -17.61 -10.45
CA ASN A 306 4.87 -18.87 -11.15
C ASN A 306 6.14 -19.59 -10.65
N ALA A 307 6.90 -19.01 -9.70
CA ALA A 307 8.07 -19.65 -9.14
C ALA A 307 7.69 -20.74 -8.11
N THR A 308 8.55 -21.74 -7.96
CA THR A 308 8.36 -22.85 -7.00
C THR A 308 8.88 -22.53 -5.61
N ALA A 309 9.82 -21.58 -5.49
CA ALA A 309 10.47 -21.22 -4.23
C ALA A 309 10.57 -19.70 -4.09
N GLU A 310 10.52 -19.22 -2.87
CA GLU A 310 10.74 -17.81 -2.52
C GLU A 310 12.22 -17.53 -2.31
N SER A 311 12.69 -16.35 -2.73
CA SER A 311 14.08 -15.88 -2.57
C SER A 311 14.14 -14.52 -1.89
N VAL A 312 15.15 -14.28 -1.08
CA VAL A 312 15.46 -12.97 -0.50
C VAL A 312 16.32 -12.13 -1.44
N THR A 313 17.23 -12.78 -2.19
CA THR A 313 18.28 -12.12 -2.94
C THR A 313 17.93 -11.83 -4.40
N ALA A 314 16.81 -12.33 -4.88
CA ALA A 314 16.40 -12.20 -6.28
C ALA A 314 14.90 -11.86 -6.39
N ALA A 315 14.52 -11.37 -7.57
CA ALA A 315 13.11 -11.24 -7.94
C ALA A 315 12.42 -12.58 -7.80
N ASP A 316 11.24 -12.55 -7.19
CA ASP A 316 10.55 -13.74 -6.78
C ASP A 316 9.09 -13.67 -7.20
N THR A 317 8.68 -14.64 -7.99
CA THR A 317 7.30 -14.80 -8.42
C THR A 317 6.48 -15.64 -7.46
N LYS A 318 7.08 -16.12 -6.35
CA LYS A 318 6.38 -16.79 -5.26
C LYS A 318 6.53 -16.01 -3.96
N ILE A 319 5.47 -15.98 -3.18
CA ILE A 319 5.46 -15.45 -1.82
C ILE A 319 4.70 -16.43 -0.91
N ASN A 320 5.39 -16.90 0.12
CA ASN A 320 4.85 -17.91 1.00
C ASN A 320 4.00 -17.30 2.11
N GLY A 321 2.92 -17.99 2.50
CA GLY A 321 2.11 -17.63 3.65
C GLY A 321 1.33 -16.32 3.49
N VAL A 322 1.23 -15.77 2.29
CA VAL A 322 0.48 -14.54 2.00
C VAL A 322 -0.66 -14.85 1.02
N LYS A 323 -1.85 -14.37 1.33
CA LYS A 323 -3.05 -14.45 0.49
C LYS A 323 -3.67 -13.06 0.37
N VAL A 324 -4.23 -12.75 -0.80
CA VAL A 324 -4.82 -11.43 -1.07
C VAL A 324 -6.26 -11.57 -1.51
N LEU A 325 -7.14 -10.80 -0.89
CA LEU A 325 -8.51 -10.59 -1.34
C LEU A 325 -8.65 -9.12 -1.72
N HIS A 326 -8.99 -8.86 -2.96
CA HIS A 326 -9.08 -7.49 -3.48
C HIS A 326 -10.39 -7.24 -4.24
N TRP A 327 -10.75 -5.97 -4.30
CA TRP A 327 -11.85 -5.42 -5.08
C TRP A 327 -11.35 -4.37 -6.09
N LEU A 328 -10.12 -4.58 -6.58
CA LEU A 328 -9.43 -3.73 -7.54
C LEU A 328 -9.78 -4.20 -8.95
N ASP A 329 -10.93 -3.77 -9.45
CA ASP A 329 -11.37 -4.12 -10.80
C ASP A 329 -10.58 -3.34 -11.86
N ASP A 330 -10.37 -3.97 -13.00
CA ASP A 330 -9.57 -3.43 -14.10
C ASP A 330 -8.14 -3.07 -13.68
N PHE A 331 -7.64 -3.76 -12.67
CA PHE A 331 -6.35 -3.50 -12.09
C PHE A 331 -5.21 -3.75 -13.08
N GLY A 332 -5.24 -4.86 -13.82
CA GLY A 332 -4.28 -5.22 -14.87
C GLY A 332 -2.81 -5.04 -14.46
N LEU A 333 -2.50 -5.07 -13.15
CA LEU A 333 -1.20 -4.75 -12.57
C LEU A 333 -0.67 -3.34 -12.93
N GLN A 334 -1.54 -2.47 -13.44
CA GLN A 334 -1.18 -1.10 -13.82
C GLN A 334 -1.74 -0.11 -12.79
N PRO A 335 -0.89 0.62 -12.07
CA PRO A 335 -1.32 1.64 -11.13
C PRO A 335 -2.25 2.66 -11.79
N GLY A 336 -3.42 2.87 -11.17
CA GLY A 336 -4.42 3.82 -11.66
C GLY A 336 -5.44 3.27 -12.66
N ALA A 337 -5.42 1.97 -12.97
CA ALA A 337 -6.44 1.32 -13.78
C ALA A 337 -7.67 0.89 -12.98
N GLU A 338 -7.57 0.84 -11.66
CA GLU A 338 -8.64 0.35 -10.76
C GLU A 338 -9.91 1.20 -10.80
N ASN A 339 -11.04 0.53 -10.61
CA ASN A 339 -12.37 1.13 -10.57
C ASN A 339 -12.91 1.19 -9.15
N SER A 340 -12.99 2.39 -8.56
CA SER A 340 -13.44 2.60 -7.18
C SER A 340 -14.92 2.23 -6.93
N PHE A 341 -15.74 2.07 -7.95
CA PHE A 341 -17.11 1.57 -7.80
C PHE A 341 -17.20 0.11 -7.33
N ARG A 342 -16.12 -0.64 -7.48
CA ARG A 342 -16.07 -2.05 -7.06
C ARG A 342 -15.58 -2.24 -5.65
N TYR A 343 -15.08 -1.19 -4.99
CA TYR A 343 -14.64 -1.29 -3.61
C TYR A 343 -15.78 -1.74 -2.70
N GLN A 344 -15.46 -2.62 -1.76
CA GLN A 344 -16.43 -3.19 -0.84
C GLN A 344 -16.79 -2.20 0.26
N PRO A 345 -18.06 -1.74 0.37
CA PRO A 345 -18.46 -0.85 1.44
C PRO A 345 -18.55 -1.61 2.77
N VAL A 346 -17.96 -1.02 3.80
CA VAL A 346 -18.00 -1.51 5.18
C VAL A 346 -18.24 -0.30 6.09
N THR A 347 -19.22 -0.42 6.98
CA THR A 347 -19.52 0.61 7.98
C THR A 347 -18.92 0.21 9.34
N PRO A 348 -18.75 1.13 10.30
CA PRO A 348 -18.29 0.77 11.63
C PRO A 348 -19.20 -0.21 12.38
N SER A 349 -20.47 -0.33 11.99
CA SER A 349 -21.42 -1.33 12.52
C SER A 349 -21.37 -2.68 11.81
N THR A 350 -20.74 -2.75 10.65
CA THR A 350 -20.63 -3.97 9.84
C THR A 350 -19.77 -5.02 10.56
N ALA A 351 -20.28 -6.24 10.64
CA ALA A 351 -19.52 -7.37 11.17
C ALA A 351 -18.77 -8.07 10.03
N VAL A 352 -17.45 -8.00 10.02
CA VAL A 352 -16.59 -8.78 9.13
C VAL A 352 -16.05 -9.97 9.90
N GLN A 353 -16.33 -11.19 9.42
CA GLN A 353 -15.93 -12.44 10.07
C GLN A 353 -15.05 -13.27 9.14
N LEU A 354 -14.01 -13.84 9.71
CA LEU A 354 -13.09 -14.76 9.06
C LEU A 354 -13.37 -16.17 9.59
N ILE A 355 -13.63 -17.11 8.69
CA ILE A 355 -14.02 -18.47 9.05
C ILE A 355 -13.11 -19.46 8.34
N GLY A 356 -12.69 -20.50 9.06
CA GLY A 356 -11.86 -21.55 8.48
C GLY A 356 -11.44 -22.58 9.53
N THR A 357 -10.53 -23.47 9.12
CA THR A 357 -9.96 -24.49 10.01
C THR A 357 -8.44 -24.50 9.81
N ILE A 358 -7.69 -24.14 10.83
CA ILE A 358 -6.23 -24.25 10.82
C ILE A 358 -5.86 -25.72 10.93
N GLY A 359 -5.07 -26.20 9.98
CA GLY A 359 -4.68 -27.61 9.90
C GLY A 359 -3.44 -27.96 10.71
N GLY A 360 -2.50 -27.06 10.83
CA GLY A 360 -1.23 -27.27 11.52
C GLY A 360 -1.38 -27.38 13.04
N ALA A 361 -0.40 -27.97 13.69
CA ALA A 361 -0.34 -28.05 15.15
C ALA A 361 0.20 -26.77 15.76
N GLY A 362 -0.28 -26.42 16.96
CA GLY A 362 0.19 -25.26 17.71
C GLY A 362 -0.61 -23.98 17.48
N ALA A 363 -0.08 -22.89 18.01
CA ALA A 363 -0.67 -21.57 17.83
C ALA A 363 -0.20 -20.95 16.51
N HIS A 364 -1.11 -20.29 15.81
CA HIS A 364 -0.82 -19.55 14.58
C HIS A 364 -1.17 -18.08 14.78
N THR A 365 -0.49 -17.23 14.07
CA THR A 365 -0.78 -15.80 14.05
C THR A 365 -1.24 -15.40 12.65
N LEU A 366 -2.48 -14.91 12.53
CA LEU A 366 -3.01 -14.35 11.29
C LEU A 366 -2.93 -12.82 11.38
N SER A 367 -2.09 -12.22 10.56
CA SER A 367 -2.05 -10.77 10.38
C SER A 367 -2.90 -10.40 9.16
N VAL A 368 -3.79 -9.42 9.34
CA VAL A 368 -4.66 -8.91 8.28
C VAL A 368 -4.34 -7.44 8.04
N THR A 369 -3.67 -7.15 6.94
CA THR A 369 -3.45 -5.77 6.50
C THR A 369 -4.65 -5.31 5.70
N LYS A 370 -5.34 -4.30 6.21
CA LYS A 370 -6.53 -3.68 5.62
C LYS A 370 -6.12 -2.41 4.88
N ASN A 371 -6.51 -2.28 3.62
CA ASN A 371 -6.37 -1.03 2.87
C ASN A 371 -7.76 -0.58 2.38
N TYR A 372 -8.18 0.60 2.84
CA TYR A 372 -9.53 1.11 2.60
C TYR A 372 -9.56 2.63 2.51
N LEU A 373 -10.57 3.15 1.82
CA LEU A 373 -10.80 4.58 1.67
C LEU A 373 -11.86 5.07 2.65
N SER A 374 -11.59 6.22 3.26
CA SER A 374 -12.62 7.05 3.89
C SER A 374 -12.93 8.23 2.96
N PRO A 375 -13.98 8.14 2.15
CA PRO A 375 -14.34 9.23 1.25
C PRO A 375 -14.85 10.44 2.05
N VAL A 376 -14.55 11.64 1.56
CA VAL A 376 -15.06 12.90 2.18
C VAL A 376 -16.58 13.00 2.03
N ASN A 377 -17.12 12.44 0.95
CA ASN A 377 -18.55 12.35 0.71
C ASN A 377 -18.93 10.89 0.48
N ASP A 378 -20.06 10.48 1.03
CA ASP A 378 -20.59 9.12 0.91
C ASP A 378 -21.03 8.75 -0.52
N ASP A 379 -20.93 9.67 -1.49
CA ASP A 379 -21.27 9.41 -2.88
C ASP A 379 -20.05 8.88 -3.66
N PRO A 380 -19.99 7.57 -3.97
CA PRO A 380 -18.90 6.97 -4.75
C PRO A 380 -18.71 7.61 -6.13
N ARG A 381 -19.74 8.26 -6.68
CA ARG A 381 -19.69 8.94 -7.99
C ARG A 381 -18.74 10.14 -7.96
N GLN A 382 -18.56 10.77 -6.79
CA GLN A 382 -17.62 11.87 -6.64
C GLN A 382 -16.15 11.41 -6.66
N LEU A 383 -15.90 10.13 -6.38
CA LEU A 383 -14.57 9.53 -6.48
C LEU A 383 -14.16 9.27 -7.94
N THR A 384 -15.08 9.25 -8.87
CA THR A 384 -14.83 8.87 -10.28
C THR A 384 -14.76 10.04 -11.24
N GLY A 385 -14.87 11.30 -10.74
CA GLY A 385 -14.96 12.47 -11.60
C GLY A 385 -16.22 12.41 -12.45
N GLY A 386 -17.32 12.89 -11.89
CA GLY A 386 -18.66 12.74 -12.45
C GLY A 386 -18.74 12.93 -13.97
N ARG A 387 -19.40 11.99 -14.62
CA ARG A 387 -19.99 12.18 -15.96
C ARG A 387 -21.35 12.84 -15.84
#